data_ff712bc76ae9e302377ca317062a67b5
#
_entry.id   ff712bc76ae9e302377ca317062a67b5
#
_cell.length_a   1.000
_cell.length_b   1.000
_cell.length_c   1.000
_cell.angle_alpha   90.00
_cell.angle_beta   90.00
_cell.angle_gamma   90.00
#
_symmetry.space_group_name_H-M   'P 1'
#
loop_
_entity.id
_entity.type
_entity.pdbx_description
1 polymer ?
#
loop_
_entity_poly.entity_id
_entity_poly.type
_entity_poly.pdbx_seq_one_letter_code
_entity_poly.pdbx_strand_id
1 'polypeptide(L)'
;MVAIDLQGCIEDWKNVVATPIRMTEDTRRLAEYSLHVSRILAYPKLNIGSISRQIDGLGNELSQKVRDPKRLRPTQLIEELNDFFFNKVKFKPNAHDYYNPANNYLNMVLERKTGIPITLSIIYMRIASVLDFMLFPVNFPAHFLVKYILDDQSAEIVIDPFNMGRIMDDYSLKELLERSYPRQNMVLTKALLANATVSQVIVRLLNNLKNSFYESDDLERAELANEMIISIDETNPFAMRDKGMIFLKRGQQMEALATLSKYLEIH
;
A
#
# COMPACT_ATOMS: atom_id res chain seq x y z
N MET A 1 1.74 17.77 23.06
CA MET A 1 2.21 16.73 22.15
C MET A 1 3.61 16.32 22.57
N VAL A 2 3.93 15.04 22.63
CA VAL A 2 5.31 14.59 22.84
C VAL A 2 6.01 14.76 21.51
N ALA A 3 7.16 15.46 21.49
CA ALA A 3 7.96 15.63 20.27
C ALA A 3 8.35 14.26 19.70
N ILE A 4 8.27 14.11 18.38
CA ILE A 4 8.65 12.88 17.71
C ILE A 4 10.18 12.80 17.73
N ASP A 5 10.72 11.71 18.23
CA ASP A 5 12.13 11.38 18.04
C ASP A 5 12.36 10.93 16.58
N LEU A 6 12.54 11.91 15.72
CA LEU A 6 12.70 11.71 14.28
C LEU A 6 13.88 10.77 13.98
N GLN A 7 15.02 10.96 14.65
CA GLN A 7 16.23 10.20 14.38
C GLN A 7 16.09 8.74 14.84
N GLY A 8 15.55 8.50 16.02
CA GLY A 8 15.29 7.16 16.53
C GLY A 8 14.27 6.40 15.67
N CYS A 9 13.22 7.10 15.20
CA CYS A 9 12.23 6.52 14.29
C CYS A 9 12.83 6.14 12.94
N ILE A 10 13.72 6.96 12.38
CA ILE A 10 14.40 6.68 11.10
C ILE A 10 15.37 5.51 11.25
N GLU A 11 16.11 5.44 12.35
CA GLU A 11 17.03 4.33 12.61
C GLU A 11 16.26 3.01 12.78
N ASP A 12 15.16 3.02 13.51
CA ASP A 12 14.25 1.88 13.65
C ASP A 12 13.74 1.42 12.28
N TRP A 13 13.36 2.36 11.40
CA TRP A 13 12.92 2.06 10.06
C TRP A 13 14.04 1.49 9.17
N LYS A 14 15.23 2.08 9.22
CA LYS A 14 16.41 1.56 8.51
C LYS A 14 16.70 0.12 8.91
N ASN A 15 16.59 -0.23 10.17
CA ASN A 15 16.74 -1.60 10.65
C ASN A 15 15.66 -2.54 10.08
N VAL A 16 14.43 -2.06 9.92
CA VAL A 16 13.34 -2.82 9.30
C VAL A 16 13.61 -3.10 7.83
N VAL A 17 14.14 -2.12 7.08
CA VAL A 17 14.38 -2.25 5.63
C VAL A 17 15.78 -2.76 5.28
N ALA A 18 16.76 -2.67 6.21
CA ALA A 18 18.13 -3.15 6.03
C ALA A 18 18.31 -4.67 6.19
N THR A 19 17.39 -5.35 6.89
CA THR A 19 17.34 -6.81 6.80
C THR A 19 17.24 -7.14 5.31
N PRO A 20 18.03 -8.14 4.76
CA PRO A 20 18.10 -8.35 3.32
C PRO A 20 16.79 -8.90 2.77
N ILE A 21 15.81 -8.14 2.99
CA ILE A 21 14.67 -8.02 2.19
C ILE A 21 15.17 -7.15 1.05
N ARG A 22 15.92 -7.76 0.23
CA ARG A 22 15.83 -7.37 -1.16
C ARG A 22 14.34 -7.41 -1.40
N MET A 23 13.71 -6.26 -1.39
CA MET A 23 12.28 -6.02 -1.39
C MET A 23 11.66 -6.54 -2.69
N THR A 24 12.08 -7.71 -3.05
CA THR A 24 11.80 -8.46 -4.22
C THR A 24 10.77 -9.50 -3.83
N GLU A 25 9.60 -9.39 -4.36
CA GLU A 25 8.69 -10.49 -4.66
C GLU A 25 7.93 -11.18 -3.51
N ASP A 26 8.36 -11.22 -2.25
CA ASP A 26 7.55 -11.86 -1.20
C ASP A 26 6.43 -10.93 -0.68
N THR A 27 5.36 -10.86 -1.46
CA THR A 27 4.15 -10.10 -1.12
C THR A 27 3.52 -10.52 0.22
N ARG A 28 3.84 -11.70 0.75
CA ARG A 28 3.39 -12.18 2.06
C ARG A 28 3.87 -11.30 3.21
N ARG A 29 5.05 -10.68 3.06
CA ARG A 29 5.62 -9.78 4.07
C ARG A 29 5.14 -8.33 3.96
N LEU A 30 4.39 -8.01 2.89
CA LEU A 30 3.91 -6.64 2.66
C LEU A 30 3.02 -6.13 3.82
N ALA A 31 2.18 -7.01 4.38
CA ALA A 31 1.38 -6.67 5.56
C ALA A 31 2.25 -6.34 6.78
N GLU A 32 3.34 -7.08 7.00
CA GLU A 32 4.26 -6.86 8.11
C GLU A 32 4.96 -5.49 7.98
N TYR A 33 5.48 -5.15 6.79
CA TYR A 33 6.07 -3.83 6.54
C TYR A 33 5.08 -2.69 6.75
N SER A 34 3.85 -2.86 6.27
CA SER A 34 2.79 -1.87 6.48
C SER A 34 2.44 -1.69 7.96
N LEU A 35 2.56 -2.75 8.77
CA LEU A 35 2.41 -2.65 10.23
C LEU A 35 3.60 -1.94 10.89
N HIS A 36 4.82 -2.10 10.37
CA HIS A 36 5.97 -1.31 10.83
C HIS A 36 5.77 0.18 10.52
N VAL A 37 5.23 0.53 9.34
CA VAL A 37 4.84 1.91 9.01
C VAL A 37 3.83 2.43 10.04
N SER A 38 2.80 1.64 10.37
CA SER A 38 1.80 2.00 11.39
C SER A 38 2.45 2.23 12.76
N ARG A 39 3.36 1.34 13.17
CA ARG A 39 4.06 1.43 14.46
C ARG A 39 4.89 2.69 14.57
N ILE A 40 5.69 2.99 13.55
CA ILE A 40 6.63 4.11 13.57
C ILE A 40 5.91 5.46 13.49
N LEU A 41 4.89 5.59 12.64
CA LEU A 41 4.23 6.86 12.38
C LEU A 41 3.11 7.22 13.38
N ALA A 42 2.50 6.21 14.05
CA ALA A 42 1.30 6.51 14.86
C ALA A 42 1.11 5.62 16.11
N TYR A 43 1.60 4.38 16.11
CA TYR A 43 1.26 3.40 17.14
C TYR A 43 2.51 2.73 17.72
N PRO A 44 3.38 3.46 18.47
CA PRO A 44 4.70 2.94 18.89
C PRO A 44 4.63 1.67 19.75
N LYS A 45 3.49 1.41 20.40
CA LYS A 45 3.26 0.20 21.21
C LYS A 45 2.57 -0.93 20.43
N LEU A 46 2.44 -0.81 19.09
CA LEU A 46 1.78 -1.81 18.26
C LEU A 46 2.52 -3.15 18.32
N ASN A 47 1.83 -4.22 18.69
CA ASN A 47 2.34 -5.57 18.60
C ASN A 47 2.08 -6.14 17.21
N ILE A 48 3.07 -6.00 16.32
CA ILE A 48 3.00 -6.42 14.91
C ILE A 48 2.65 -7.91 14.80
N GLY A 49 3.30 -8.76 15.59
CA GLY A 49 3.04 -10.20 15.55
C GLY A 49 1.61 -10.57 15.94
N SER A 50 0.98 -9.81 16.86
CA SER A 50 -0.42 -10.02 17.22
C SER A 50 -1.36 -9.67 16.07
N ILE A 51 -1.12 -8.54 15.39
CA ILE A 51 -1.96 -8.12 14.25
C ILE A 51 -1.76 -9.05 13.06
N SER A 52 -0.51 -9.46 12.77
CA SER A 52 -0.23 -10.44 11.71
C SER A 52 -0.99 -11.75 11.94
N ARG A 53 -0.97 -12.29 13.17
CA ARG A 53 -1.75 -13.50 13.52
C ARG A 53 -3.26 -13.31 13.37
N GLN A 54 -3.79 -12.12 13.63
CA GLN A 54 -5.21 -11.84 13.37
C GLN A 54 -5.54 -11.92 11.88
N ILE A 55 -4.70 -11.35 11.01
CA ILE A 55 -4.90 -11.43 9.56
C ILE A 55 -4.78 -12.90 9.09
N ASP A 56 -3.76 -13.62 9.56
CA ASP A 56 -3.57 -15.04 9.25
C ASP A 56 -4.73 -15.90 9.76
N GLY A 57 -5.31 -15.55 10.91
CA GLY A 57 -6.51 -16.17 11.46
C GLY A 57 -7.71 -16.07 10.52
N LEU A 58 -7.90 -14.91 9.87
CA LEU A 58 -8.94 -14.75 8.84
C LEU A 58 -8.67 -15.67 7.63
N GLY A 59 -7.41 -15.78 7.19
CA GLY A 59 -7.04 -16.70 6.12
C GLY A 59 -7.29 -18.16 6.49
N ASN A 60 -6.96 -18.55 7.72
CA ASN A 60 -7.23 -19.90 8.22
C ASN A 60 -8.74 -20.19 8.29
N GLU A 61 -9.56 -19.21 8.68
CA GLU A 61 -11.01 -19.35 8.68
C GLU A 61 -11.56 -19.56 7.26
N LEU A 62 -11.07 -18.81 6.28
CA LEU A 62 -11.42 -19.04 4.87
C LEU A 62 -10.96 -20.41 4.38
N SER A 63 -9.74 -20.84 4.74
CA SER A 63 -9.19 -22.15 4.38
C SER A 63 -10.04 -23.33 4.90
N GLN A 64 -10.65 -23.19 6.08
CA GLN A 64 -11.60 -24.19 6.60
C GLN A 64 -12.89 -24.29 5.77
N LYS A 65 -13.35 -23.16 5.18
CA LYS A 65 -14.49 -23.13 4.28
C LYS A 65 -14.15 -23.72 2.91
N VAL A 66 -12.99 -23.35 2.37
CA VAL A 66 -12.48 -23.80 1.06
C VAL A 66 -11.57 -25.03 1.27
N ARG A 67 -12.16 -26.21 1.49
CA ARG A 67 -11.44 -27.44 1.88
C ARG A 67 -10.36 -27.90 0.91
N ASP A 68 -10.51 -27.63 -0.39
CA ASP A 68 -9.55 -28.00 -1.43
C ASP A 68 -9.43 -26.87 -2.48
N PRO A 69 -8.61 -25.84 -2.21
CA PRO A 69 -8.43 -24.71 -3.14
C PRO A 69 -7.96 -25.14 -4.54
N LYS A 70 -7.15 -26.20 -4.62
CA LYS A 70 -6.57 -26.67 -5.90
C LYS A 70 -7.59 -27.25 -6.86
N ARG A 71 -8.77 -27.60 -6.39
CA ARG A 71 -9.88 -28.08 -7.26
C ARG A 71 -10.74 -26.97 -7.81
N LEU A 72 -10.62 -25.75 -7.28
CA LEU A 72 -11.40 -24.62 -7.74
C LEU A 72 -10.66 -23.91 -8.86
N ARG A 73 -11.41 -23.40 -9.82
CA ARG A 73 -10.86 -22.45 -10.82
C ARG A 73 -10.48 -21.16 -10.12
N PRO A 74 -9.49 -20.39 -10.61
CA PRO A 74 -9.08 -19.12 -10.02
C PRO A 74 -10.26 -18.15 -9.79
N THR A 75 -11.23 -18.08 -10.74
CA THR A 75 -12.42 -17.24 -10.59
C THR A 75 -13.31 -17.67 -9.43
N GLN A 76 -13.44 -18.97 -9.17
CA GLN A 76 -14.21 -19.48 -8.03
C GLN A 76 -13.50 -19.20 -6.69
N LEU A 77 -12.16 -19.25 -6.67
CA LEU A 77 -11.38 -18.83 -5.50
C LEU A 77 -11.56 -17.34 -5.21
N ILE A 78 -11.59 -16.52 -6.26
CA ILE A 78 -11.87 -15.07 -6.14
C ILE A 78 -13.28 -14.85 -5.57
N GLU A 79 -14.28 -15.58 -6.04
CA GLU A 79 -15.66 -15.49 -5.55
C GLU A 79 -15.74 -15.87 -4.05
N GLU A 80 -15.10 -16.98 -3.63
CA GLU A 80 -15.05 -17.40 -2.23
C GLU A 80 -14.31 -16.39 -1.35
N LEU A 81 -13.20 -15.84 -1.83
CA LEU A 81 -12.43 -14.80 -1.14
C LEU A 81 -13.24 -13.51 -1.03
N ASN A 82 -13.96 -13.10 -2.08
CA ASN A 82 -14.83 -11.93 -2.07
C ASN A 82 -15.99 -12.08 -1.09
N ASP A 83 -16.69 -13.22 -1.12
CA ASP A 83 -17.77 -13.50 -0.18
C ASP A 83 -17.27 -13.45 1.27
N PHE A 84 -16.13 -14.08 1.52
CA PHE A 84 -15.52 -14.06 2.85
C PHE A 84 -15.11 -12.62 3.26
N PHE A 85 -14.38 -11.91 2.41
CA PHE A 85 -13.81 -10.61 2.73
C PHE A 85 -14.87 -9.53 2.91
N PHE A 86 -15.84 -9.46 1.99
CA PHE A 86 -16.83 -8.39 1.96
C PHE A 86 -18.13 -8.73 2.70
N ASN A 87 -18.62 -9.99 2.61
CA ASN A 87 -19.90 -10.36 3.18
C ASN A 87 -19.76 -10.93 4.60
N LYS A 88 -18.73 -11.76 4.87
CA LYS A 88 -18.55 -12.37 6.19
C LYS A 88 -17.74 -11.48 7.13
N VAL A 89 -16.53 -11.06 6.75
CA VAL A 89 -15.66 -10.19 7.57
C VAL A 89 -16.11 -8.73 7.52
N LYS A 90 -16.82 -8.34 6.45
CA LYS A 90 -17.41 -7.01 6.22
C LYS A 90 -16.40 -5.88 6.03
N PHE A 91 -15.28 -6.18 5.37
CA PHE A 91 -14.41 -5.11 4.88
C PHE A 91 -15.15 -4.28 3.82
N LYS A 92 -14.93 -2.98 3.84
CA LYS A 92 -15.58 -2.05 2.91
C LYS A 92 -14.65 -0.89 2.52
N PRO A 93 -14.86 -0.29 1.33
CA PRO A 93 -14.13 0.88 0.92
C PRO A 93 -14.52 2.11 1.75
N ASN A 94 -13.56 2.99 2.04
CA ASN A 94 -13.80 4.31 2.59
C ASN A 94 -13.72 5.37 1.50
N ALA A 95 -14.84 5.58 0.81
CA ALA A 95 -14.94 6.61 -0.22
C ALA A 95 -15.25 8.01 0.34
N HIS A 96 -15.91 8.08 1.51
CA HIS A 96 -16.37 9.35 2.09
C HIS A 96 -15.26 10.11 2.83
N ASP A 97 -14.33 9.39 3.46
CA ASP A 97 -13.23 9.97 4.23
C ASP A 97 -11.91 9.37 3.76
N TYR A 98 -11.70 9.47 2.44
CA TYR A 98 -10.58 8.81 1.75
C TYR A 98 -9.21 9.23 2.28
N TYR A 99 -9.04 10.53 2.57
CA TYR A 99 -7.75 11.12 2.97
C TYR A 99 -7.43 10.98 4.47
N ASN A 100 -8.30 10.36 5.25
CA ASN A 100 -8.02 10.12 6.66
C ASN A 100 -6.79 9.23 6.82
N PRO A 101 -5.75 9.66 7.57
CA PRO A 101 -4.53 8.87 7.78
C PRO A 101 -4.80 7.46 8.31
N ALA A 102 -5.85 7.27 9.11
CA ALA A 102 -6.21 5.98 9.68
C ALA A 102 -6.57 4.92 8.63
N ASN A 103 -6.90 5.32 7.39
CA ASN A 103 -7.12 4.40 6.28
C ASN A 103 -5.84 3.73 5.77
N ASN A 104 -4.68 4.30 6.10
CA ASN A 104 -3.36 3.80 5.69
C ASN A 104 -2.72 2.88 6.75
N TYR A 105 -3.27 2.81 7.96
CA TYR A 105 -2.74 1.97 9.04
C TYR A 105 -3.47 0.63 9.09
N LEU A 106 -2.78 -0.47 8.78
CA LEU A 106 -3.40 -1.79 8.69
C LEU A 106 -4.09 -2.26 9.98
N ASN A 107 -3.55 -1.91 11.15
CA ASN A 107 -4.21 -2.18 12.43
C ASN A 107 -5.58 -1.50 12.53
N MET A 108 -5.68 -0.24 12.09
CA MET A 108 -6.94 0.51 12.09
C MET A 108 -7.92 -0.01 11.03
N VAL A 109 -7.40 -0.36 9.86
CA VAL A 109 -8.23 -0.97 8.80
C VAL A 109 -8.77 -2.33 9.26
N LEU A 110 -7.97 -3.14 9.93
CA LEU A 110 -8.40 -4.43 10.47
C LEU A 110 -9.47 -4.25 11.56
N GLU A 111 -9.32 -3.26 12.44
CA GLU A 111 -10.28 -2.96 13.51
C GLU A 111 -11.59 -2.41 12.94
N ARG A 112 -11.51 -1.38 12.10
CA ARG A 112 -12.67 -0.64 11.55
C ARG A 112 -13.34 -1.36 10.38
N LYS A 113 -12.70 -2.37 9.82
CA LYS A 113 -13.13 -3.06 8.59
C LYS A 113 -13.31 -2.11 7.40
N THR A 114 -12.57 -1.02 7.39
CA THR A 114 -12.73 0.06 6.41
C THR A 114 -11.36 0.58 6.01
N GLY A 115 -11.08 0.66 4.70
CA GLY A 115 -9.78 1.08 4.18
C GLY A 115 -9.84 1.70 2.79
N ILE A 116 -8.68 2.02 2.26
CA ILE A 116 -8.46 2.55 0.90
C ILE A 116 -7.92 1.44 -0.02
N PRO A 117 -7.83 1.66 -1.35
CA PRO A 117 -7.44 0.60 -2.29
C PRO A 117 -6.20 -0.19 -1.86
N ILE A 118 -5.12 0.49 -1.49
CA ILE A 118 -3.85 -0.16 -1.13
C ILE A 118 -3.96 -1.02 0.15
N THR A 119 -4.60 -0.52 1.20
CA THR A 119 -4.67 -1.24 2.49
C THR A 119 -5.66 -2.39 2.46
N LEU A 120 -6.79 -2.25 1.77
CA LEU A 120 -7.69 -3.38 1.52
C LEU A 120 -7.00 -4.46 0.70
N SER A 121 -6.27 -4.08 -0.35
CA SER A 121 -5.52 -5.02 -1.21
C SER A 121 -4.44 -5.78 -0.43
N ILE A 122 -3.70 -5.13 0.47
CA ILE A 122 -2.68 -5.79 1.28
C ILE A 122 -3.29 -6.87 2.17
N ILE A 123 -4.40 -6.57 2.85
CA ILE A 123 -5.10 -7.56 3.69
C ILE A 123 -5.70 -8.67 2.82
N TYR A 124 -6.30 -8.32 1.69
CA TYR A 124 -6.90 -9.26 0.73
C TYR A 124 -5.86 -10.27 0.21
N MET A 125 -4.69 -9.77 -0.23
CA MET A 125 -3.57 -10.62 -0.67
C MET A 125 -3.06 -11.52 0.47
N ARG A 126 -2.95 -11.00 1.70
CA ARG A 126 -2.46 -11.79 2.83
C ARG A 126 -3.43 -12.92 3.18
N ILE A 127 -4.73 -12.69 3.16
CA ILE A 127 -5.75 -13.71 3.37
C ILE A 127 -5.68 -14.77 2.26
N ALA A 128 -5.58 -14.36 0.99
CA ALA A 128 -5.45 -15.25 -0.15
C ALA A 128 -4.22 -16.16 -0.06
N SER A 129 -3.10 -15.62 0.43
CA SER A 129 -1.83 -16.35 0.52
C SER A 129 -1.88 -17.57 1.48
N VAL A 130 -2.80 -17.58 2.45
CA VAL A 130 -3.01 -18.72 3.35
C VAL A 130 -3.62 -19.93 2.61
N LEU A 131 -4.29 -19.69 1.48
CA LEU A 131 -4.84 -20.73 0.60
C LEU A 131 -3.85 -21.14 -0.51
N ASP A 132 -2.59 -20.74 -0.46
CA ASP A 132 -1.63 -20.81 -1.58
C ASP A 132 -2.12 -20.10 -2.85
N PHE A 133 -3.11 -19.23 -2.74
CA PHE A 133 -3.61 -18.41 -3.84
C PHE A 133 -2.81 -17.10 -3.90
N MET A 134 -1.71 -17.13 -4.68
CA MET A 134 -0.75 -16.03 -4.72
C MET A 134 -1.24 -14.90 -5.60
N LEU A 135 -1.54 -13.76 -4.98
CA LEU A 135 -1.90 -12.53 -5.66
C LEU A 135 -0.73 -11.54 -5.65
N PHE A 136 -0.57 -10.81 -6.73
CA PHE A 136 0.49 -9.82 -6.91
C PHE A 136 -0.08 -8.40 -6.91
N PRO A 137 0.60 -7.43 -6.26
CA PRO A 137 0.16 -6.05 -6.25
C PRO A 137 0.41 -5.37 -7.60
N VAL A 138 -0.49 -4.46 -7.98
CA VAL A 138 -0.39 -3.65 -9.19
C VAL A 138 -0.55 -2.17 -8.81
N ASN A 139 0.52 -1.38 -9.00
CA ASN A 139 0.52 0.07 -8.78
C ASN A 139 -0.18 0.80 -9.93
N PHE A 140 -1.48 0.53 -10.11
CA PHE A 140 -2.24 1.17 -11.18
C PHE A 140 -2.34 2.69 -10.95
N PRO A 141 -2.28 3.53 -12.01
CA PRO A 141 -2.38 4.98 -11.87
C PRO A 141 -3.65 5.41 -11.12
N ALA A 142 -3.49 6.27 -10.12
CA ALA A 142 -4.52 6.77 -9.21
C ALA A 142 -5.36 5.69 -8.48
N HIS A 143 -5.03 4.39 -8.65
CA HIS A 143 -5.72 3.27 -8.03
C HIS A 143 -4.74 2.16 -7.64
N PHE A 144 -5.19 1.18 -6.85
CA PHE A 144 -4.37 0.03 -6.47
C PHE A 144 -5.17 -1.24 -6.74
N LEU A 145 -4.60 -2.11 -7.55
CA LEU A 145 -5.21 -3.37 -7.96
C LEU A 145 -4.35 -4.55 -7.48
N VAL A 146 -4.91 -5.74 -7.57
CA VAL A 146 -4.15 -6.98 -7.41
C VAL A 146 -4.39 -7.87 -8.62
N LYS A 147 -3.50 -8.82 -8.88
CA LYS A 147 -3.71 -9.79 -9.96
C LYS A 147 -3.27 -11.20 -9.56
N TYR A 148 -3.93 -12.16 -10.14
CA TYR A 148 -3.52 -13.55 -10.19
C TYR A 148 -2.89 -13.84 -11.56
N ILE A 149 -1.76 -14.54 -11.57
CA ILE A 149 -1.10 -15.00 -12.80
C ILE A 149 -1.38 -16.49 -12.89
N LEU A 150 -1.93 -16.96 -14.01
CA LEU A 150 -2.19 -18.38 -14.21
C LEU A 150 -0.87 -19.18 -14.20
N ASP A 151 -0.92 -20.43 -13.73
CA ASP A 151 0.27 -21.26 -13.54
C ASP A 151 1.11 -21.44 -14.81
N ASP A 152 0.47 -21.45 -15.98
CA ASP A 152 1.13 -21.51 -17.28
C ASP A 152 1.57 -20.13 -17.81
N GLN A 153 1.36 -19.06 -17.04
CA GLN A 153 1.65 -17.67 -17.40
C GLN A 153 0.96 -17.18 -18.70
N SER A 154 -0.03 -17.92 -19.19
CA SER A 154 -0.75 -17.58 -20.43
C SER A 154 -1.66 -16.37 -20.31
N ALA A 155 -2.16 -16.12 -19.10
CA ALA A 155 -3.08 -15.03 -18.80
C ALA A 155 -2.98 -14.56 -17.34
N GLU A 156 -3.53 -13.40 -17.06
CA GLU A 156 -3.66 -12.83 -15.72
C GLU A 156 -5.09 -12.35 -15.46
N ILE A 157 -5.53 -12.46 -14.21
CA ILE A 157 -6.84 -11.97 -13.76
C ILE A 157 -6.60 -10.78 -12.85
N VAL A 158 -7.00 -9.59 -13.29
CA VAL A 158 -6.89 -8.35 -12.51
C VAL A 158 -8.14 -8.18 -11.65
N ILE A 159 -7.96 -7.81 -10.39
CA ILE A 159 -9.01 -7.73 -9.37
C ILE A 159 -8.92 -6.38 -8.68
N ASP A 160 -10.05 -5.77 -8.39
CA ASP A 160 -10.17 -4.51 -7.64
C ASP A 160 -10.78 -4.75 -6.25
N PRO A 161 -9.98 -4.92 -5.19
CA PRO A 161 -10.49 -5.11 -3.83
C PRO A 161 -11.23 -3.88 -3.27
N PHE A 162 -10.98 -2.67 -3.78
CA PHE A 162 -11.71 -1.49 -3.37
C PHE A 162 -13.12 -1.44 -3.97
N ASN A 163 -13.32 -2.11 -5.10
CA ASN A 163 -14.61 -2.26 -5.76
C ASN A 163 -15.16 -3.69 -5.59
N MET A 164 -15.22 -4.14 -4.32
CA MET A 164 -15.79 -5.43 -3.91
C MET A 164 -15.16 -6.66 -4.59
N GLY A 165 -13.87 -6.59 -4.95
CA GLY A 165 -13.15 -7.69 -5.60
C GLY A 165 -13.58 -7.96 -7.03
N ARG A 166 -14.09 -6.93 -7.73
CA ARG A 166 -14.50 -7.01 -9.14
C ARG A 166 -13.32 -7.43 -10.00
N ILE A 167 -13.54 -8.42 -10.86
CA ILE A 167 -12.59 -8.76 -11.92
C ILE A 167 -12.65 -7.66 -12.99
N MET A 168 -11.48 -7.16 -13.37
CA MET A 168 -11.31 -6.04 -14.29
C MET A 168 -10.91 -6.55 -15.67
N ASP A 169 -11.71 -6.26 -16.66
CA ASP A 169 -11.37 -6.42 -18.07
C ASP A 169 -10.73 -5.16 -18.66
N ASP A 170 -10.25 -5.23 -19.89
CA ASP A 170 -9.61 -4.10 -20.58
C ASP A 170 -10.51 -2.86 -20.66
N TYR A 171 -11.82 -3.06 -20.79
CA TYR A 171 -12.78 -1.96 -20.84
C TYR A 171 -12.85 -1.24 -19.49
N SER A 172 -13.02 -2.00 -18.42
CA SER A 172 -13.08 -1.47 -17.03
C SER A 172 -11.78 -0.78 -16.62
N LEU A 173 -10.61 -1.30 -17.04
CA LEU A 173 -9.30 -0.69 -16.80
C LEU A 173 -9.14 0.64 -17.58
N LYS A 174 -9.59 0.71 -18.83
CA LYS A 174 -9.59 1.96 -19.59
C LYS A 174 -10.52 2.99 -18.99
N GLU A 175 -11.73 2.61 -18.59
CA GLU A 175 -12.68 3.48 -17.90
C GLU A 175 -12.08 4.04 -16.60
N LEU A 176 -11.36 3.20 -15.84
CA LEU A 176 -10.69 3.62 -14.61
C LEU A 176 -9.58 4.66 -14.89
N LEU A 177 -8.78 4.48 -15.96
CA LEU A 177 -7.78 5.46 -16.40
C LEU A 177 -8.40 6.77 -16.84
N GLU A 178 -9.42 6.73 -17.67
CA GLU A 178 -10.12 7.92 -18.19
C GLU A 178 -10.75 8.73 -17.05
N ARG A 179 -11.34 8.07 -16.07
CA ARG A 179 -11.91 8.71 -14.89
C ARG A 179 -10.85 9.37 -14.02
N SER A 180 -9.68 8.73 -13.88
CA SER A 180 -8.59 9.22 -13.06
C SER A 180 -7.81 10.37 -13.73
N TYR A 181 -7.71 10.35 -15.05
CA TYR A 181 -6.94 11.30 -15.86
C TYR A 181 -7.72 11.79 -17.10
N PRO A 182 -8.85 12.49 -16.91
CA PRO A 182 -9.80 12.80 -17.98
C PRO A 182 -9.24 13.69 -19.10
N ARG A 183 -8.04 14.28 -18.93
CA ARG A 183 -7.42 15.18 -19.92
C ARG A 183 -6.10 14.66 -20.49
N GLN A 184 -5.66 13.45 -20.10
CA GLN A 184 -4.30 13.01 -20.44
C GLN A 184 -4.25 11.92 -21.52
N ASN A 185 -5.41 11.45 -22.04
CA ASN A 185 -5.49 10.38 -23.04
C ASN A 185 -4.54 9.21 -22.75
N MET A 186 -4.48 8.76 -21.49
CA MET A 186 -3.60 7.67 -21.09
C MET A 186 -4.00 6.37 -21.78
N VAL A 187 -3.02 5.72 -22.41
CA VAL A 187 -3.24 4.43 -23.08
C VAL A 187 -2.98 3.30 -22.09
N LEU A 188 -3.91 2.34 -22.01
CA LEU A 188 -3.70 1.11 -21.25
C LEU A 188 -2.57 0.30 -21.88
N THR A 189 -1.50 0.09 -21.13
CA THR A 189 -0.34 -0.72 -21.56
C THR A 189 -0.08 -1.84 -20.56
N LYS A 190 0.60 -2.91 -21.00
CA LYS A 190 1.03 -3.99 -20.09
C LYS A 190 1.91 -3.48 -18.94
N ALA A 191 2.68 -2.43 -19.16
CA ALA A 191 3.52 -1.82 -18.14
C ALA A 191 2.71 -1.28 -16.94
N LEU A 192 1.49 -0.77 -17.18
CA LEU A 192 0.60 -0.32 -16.10
C LEU A 192 0.04 -1.46 -15.23
N LEU A 193 0.12 -2.69 -15.74
CA LEU A 193 -0.30 -3.91 -15.03
C LEU A 193 0.90 -4.74 -14.54
N ALA A 194 2.12 -4.20 -14.59
CA ALA A 194 3.29 -4.88 -14.05
C ALA A 194 3.15 -5.14 -12.54
N ASN A 195 3.76 -6.24 -12.07
CA ASN A 195 3.85 -6.51 -10.64
C ASN A 195 4.61 -5.38 -9.95
N ALA A 196 4.01 -4.79 -8.95
CA ALA A 196 4.71 -3.84 -8.11
C ALA A 196 5.61 -4.60 -7.10
N THR A 197 6.81 -4.06 -6.88
CA THR A 197 7.68 -4.57 -5.81
C THR A 197 7.16 -4.15 -4.43
N VAL A 198 7.57 -4.86 -3.39
CA VAL A 198 7.24 -4.48 -1.99
C VAL A 198 7.69 -3.04 -1.71
N SER A 199 8.88 -2.62 -2.17
CA SER A 199 9.38 -1.24 -2.07
C SER A 199 8.41 -0.24 -2.66
N GLN A 200 7.98 -0.48 -3.90
CA GLN A 200 7.06 0.42 -4.60
C GLN A 200 5.72 0.55 -3.87
N VAL A 201 5.21 -0.54 -3.31
CA VAL A 201 3.96 -0.53 -2.54
C VAL A 201 4.11 0.26 -1.23
N ILE A 202 5.22 0.03 -0.50
CA ILE A 202 5.48 0.75 0.76
C ILE A 202 5.74 2.23 0.51
N VAL A 203 6.50 2.58 -0.53
CA VAL A 203 6.69 3.99 -0.95
C VAL A 203 5.35 4.65 -1.26
N ARG A 204 4.44 3.96 -1.95
CA ARG A 204 3.10 4.47 -2.23
C ARG A 204 2.28 4.67 -0.95
N LEU A 205 2.33 3.73 -0.01
CA LEU A 205 1.66 3.84 1.29
C LEU A 205 2.19 5.04 2.09
N LEU A 206 3.53 5.20 2.13
CA LEU A 206 4.18 6.33 2.77
C LEU A 206 3.84 7.67 2.10
N ASN A 207 3.74 7.72 0.77
CA ASN A 207 3.30 8.91 0.05
C ASN A 207 1.87 9.30 0.40
N ASN A 208 0.95 8.35 0.54
CA ASN A 208 -0.41 8.64 0.99
C ASN A 208 -0.41 9.28 2.38
N LEU A 209 0.36 8.71 3.32
CA LEU A 209 0.49 9.25 4.68
C LEU A 209 1.17 10.61 4.70
N LYS A 210 2.29 10.77 4.01
CA LYS A 210 3.01 12.05 3.88
C LYS A 210 2.09 13.16 3.39
N ASN A 211 1.35 12.90 2.30
CA ASN A 211 0.43 13.88 1.73
C ASN A 211 -0.69 14.23 2.73
N SER A 212 -1.27 13.23 3.39
CA SER A 212 -2.30 13.44 4.40
C SER A 212 -1.79 14.29 5.58
N PHE A 213 -0.57 14.05 6.05
CA PHE A 213 0.06 14.84 7.09
C PHE A 213 0.41 16.26 6.63
N TYR A 214 0.93 16.39 5.41
CA TYR A 214 1.24 17.69 4.82
C TYR A 214 0.00 18.58 4.69
N GLU A 215 -1.12 18.03 4.23
CA GLU A 215 -2.40 18.73 4.11
C GLU A 215 -3.00 19.10 5.48
N SER A 216 -2.82 18.27 6.49
CA SER A 216 -3.28 18.54 7.86
C SER A 216 -2.31 19.38 8.70
N ASP A 217 -1.24 19.89 8.10
CA ASP A 217 -0.19 20.71 8.74
C ASP A 217 0.62 19.96 9.83
N ASP A 218 0.59 18.62 9.82
CA ASP A 218 1.43 17.78 10.64
C ASP A 218 2.79 17.54 9.97
N LEU A 219 3.58 18.61 9.94
CA LEU A 219 4.83 18.61 9.17
C LEU A 219 5.92 17.71 9.77
N GLU A 220 5.84 17.40 11.08
CA GLU A 220 6.77 16.46 11.71
C GLU A 220 6.57 15.04 11.17
N ARG A 221 5.31 14.56 11.12
CA ARG A 221 5.02 13.24 10.55
C ARG A 221 5.14 13.21 9.03
N ALA A 222 4.87 14.32 8.35
CA ALA A 222 5.12 14.44 6.91
C ALA A 222 6.62 14.25 6.60
N GLU A 223 7.49 14.91 7.36
CA GLU A 223 8.95 14.77 7.22
C GLU A 223 9.40 13.33 7.53
N LEU A 224 8.95 12.76 8.65
CA LEU A 224 9.29 11.38 9.01
C LEU A 224 8.90 10.40 7.91
N ALA A 225 7.66 10.49 7.38
CA ALA A 225 7.23 9.64 6.28
C ALA A 225 8.08 9.84 5.01
N ASN A 226 8.51 11.07 4.73
CA ASN A 226 9.38 11.37 3.61
C ASN A 226 10.81 10.80 3.80
N GLU A 227 11.38 10.90 4.99
CA GLU A 227 12.67 10.30 5.32
C GLU A 227 12.62 8.76 5.24
N MET A 228 11.49 8.15 5.63
CA MET A 228 11.28 6.72 5.44
C MET A 228 11.28 6.33 3.96
N ILE A 229 10.73 7.17 3.06
CA ILE A 229 10.79 6.96 1.60
C ILE A 229 12.25 7.06 1.12
N ILE A 230 12.98 8.10 1.52
CA ILE A 230 14.39 8.30 1.15
C ILE A 230 15.24 7.11 1.62
N SER A 231 14.96 6.54 2.78
CA SER A 231 15.68 5.36 3.29
C SER A 231 15.46 4.10 2.45
N ILE A 232 14.36 4.02 1.68
CA ILE A 232 14.08 2.93 0.73
C ILE A 232 14.75 3.20 -0.62
N ASP A 233 14.70 4.45 -1.07
CA ASP A 233 15.20 4.90 -2.37
C ASP A 233 15.83 6.30 -2.21
N GLU A 234 17.16 6.31 -1.98
CA GLU A 234 17.92 7.53 -1.75
C GLU A 234 17.96 8.45 -2.98
N THR A 235 17.66 7.90 -4.15
CA THR A 235 17.67 8.63 -5.42
C THR A 235 16.28 9.13 -5.85
N ASN A 236 15.26 8.92 -5.01
CA ASN A 236 13.88 9.30 -5.32
C ASN A 236 13.72 10.81 -5.50
N PRO A 237 13.50 11.30 -6.74
CA PRO A 237 13.46 12.74 -7.00
C PRO A 237 12.26 13.41 -6.35
N PHE A 238 11.13 12.71 -6.30
CA PHE A 238 9.91 13.26 -5.70
C PHE A 238 10.06 13.41 -4.18
N ALA A 239 10.73 12.46 -3.53
CA ALA A 239 11.00 12.57 -2.10
C ALA A 239 11.98 13.72 -1.78
N MET A 240 12.98 13.96 -2.64
CA MET A 240 13.88 15.11 -2.50
C MET A 240 13.13 16.43 -2.67
N ARG A 241 12.31 16.57 -3.71
CA ARG A 241 11.44 17.76 -3.90
C ARG A 241 10.55 17.99 -2.69
N ASP A 242 9.86 16.93 -2.24
CA ASP A 242 8.88 17.01 -1.16
C ASP A 242 9.53 17.39 0.17
N LYS A 243 10.78 16.95 0.42
CA LYS A 243 11.60 17.40 1.55
C LYS A 243 11.78 18.92 1.54
N GLY A 244 12.17 19.47 0.39
CA GLY A 244 12.29 20.91 0.23
C GLY A 244 10.98 21.66 0.44
N MET A 245 9.86 21.12 -0.03
CA MET A 245 8.53 21.70 0.18
C MET A 245 8.10 21.66 1.65
N ILE A 246 8.43 20.61 2.40
CA ILE A 246 8.17 20.51 3.84
C ILE A 246 8.98 21.60 4.59
N PHE A 247 10.27 21.75 4.27
CA PHE A 247 11.10 22.81 4.84
C PHE A 247 10.55 24.20 4.56
N LEU A 248 10.12 24.45 3.32
CA LEU A 248 9.51 25.73 2.93
C LEU A 248 8.24 26.01 3.77
N LYS A 249 7.37 25.03 3.93
CA LYS A 249 6.14 25.17 4.72
C LYS A 249 6.41 25.39 6.22
N ARG A 250 7.53 24.89 6.74
CA ARG A 250 8.02 25.14 8.10
C ARG A 250 8.69 26.52 8.28
N GLY A 251 8.87 27.29 7.21
CA GLY A 251 9.63 28.55 7.24
C GLY A 251 11.15 28.38 7.29
N GLN A 252 11.66 27.18 7.07
CA GLN A 252 13.09 26.85 7.02
C GLN A 252 13.64 27.15 5.61
N GLN A 253 13.76 28.45 5.28
CA GLN A 253 14.03 28.90 3.92
C GLN A 253 15.39 28.47 3.38
N MET A 254 16.44 28.43 4.22
CA MET A 254 17.78 28.05 3.80
C MET A 254 17.87 26.57 3.45
N GLU A 255 17.29 25.71 4.29
CA GLU A 255 17.22 24.27 4.07
C GLU A 255 16.36 23.93 2.85
N ALA A 256 15.24 24.64 2.69
CA ALA A 256 14.36 24.51 1.52
C ALA A 256 15.12 24.87 0.24
N LEU A 257 15.82 26.04 0.22
CA LEU A 257 16.59 26.49 -0.92
C LEU A 257 17.68 25.47 -1.30
N ALA A 258 18.48 25.02 -0.32
CA ALA A 258 19.55 24.05 -0.56
C ALA A 258 18.99 22.73 -1.14
N THR A 259 17.88 22.25 -0.59
CA THR A 259 17.29 20.97 -1.01
C THR A 259 16.65 21.07 -2.40
N LEU A 260 15.90 22.13 -2.67
CA LEU A 260 15.24 22.34 -3.97
C LEU A 260 16.27 22.66 -5.09
N SER A 261 17.34 23.44 -4.79
CA SER A 261 18.42 23.68 -5.76
C SER A 261 19.07 22.34 -6.18
N LYS A 262 19.40 21.49 -5.21
CA LYS A 262 19.95 20.16 -5.50
C LYS A 262 19.00 19.28 -6.33
N TYR A 263 17.69 19.37 -6.07
CA TYR A 263 16.68 18.69 -6.89
C TYR A 263 16.71 19.16 -8.34
N LEU A 264 16.74 20.49 -8.57
CA LEU A 264 16.76 21.10 -9.90
C LEU A 264 18.08 20.87 -10.68
N GLU A 265 19.20 20.63 -9.98
CA GLU A 265 20.49 20.28 -10.62
C GLU A 265 20.51 18.85 -11.18
N ILE A 266 19.69 17.97 -10.62
CA ILE A 266 19.66 16.55 -10.98
C ILE A 266 18.56 16.24 -12.00
N HIS A 267 17.51 17.06 -12.07
CA HIS A 267 16.28 16.86 -12.85
C HIS A 267 15.88 18.09 -13.63
#